data_3b45dfab65a934678295a7c6b43c0e2e
#
_entry.id   3b45dfab65a934678295a7c6b43c0e2e
#
_cell.length_a   1.000
_cell.length_b   1.000
_cell.length_c   1.000
_cell.angle_alpha   90.00
_cell.angle_beta   90.00
_cell.angle_gamma   90.00
#
_symmetry.space_group_name_H-M   'P 1'
#
loop_
_entity.id
_entity.type
_entity.pdbx_description
1 polymer ?
#
loop_
_entity_poly.entity_id
_entity_poly.type
_entity_poly.pdbx_seq_one_letter_code
_entity_poly.pdbx_strand_id
1 'polypeptide(L)'
;GPFGDAASRDQVRDWLRDYVAASYARRETVRKKQFFWVYMEPSTDAIAQQSLAELKERGITDTLLIRRGEMKNSISLGFFRSQDSVNRRLAELNEKGYKPVVVPRFETSELHWLAVRLGQDT
;
A
#
# COMPACT_ATOMS: atom_id res chain seq x y z
N GLY A 1 -22.64 -44.58 8.51
CA GLY A 1 -22.81 -43.18 8.19
C GLY A 1 -21.98 -42.77 7.00
N PRO A 2 -22.11 -41.54 6.54
CA PRO A 2 -21.34 -41.09 5.38
C PRO A 2 -19.84 -41.16 5.58
N PHE A 3 -19.37 -41.31 6.79
CA PHE A 3 -17.97 -41.44 7.11
C PHE A 3 -17.62 -42.83 7.63
N GLY A 4 -18.30 -43.83 7.08
CA GLY A 4 -18.16 -45.21 7.54
C GLY A 4 -16.81 -45.86 7.23
N ASP A 5 -16.04 -45.34 6.31
CA ASP A 5 -14.75 -45.88 5.97
C ASP A 5 -13.66 -44.78 5.91
N ALA A 6 -12.40 -45.22 5.87
CA ALA A 6 -11.25 -44.32 5.90
C ALA A 6 -11.17 -43.46 4.64
N ALA A 7 -11.55 -44.00 3.49
CA ALA A 7 -11.49 -43.27 2.22
C ALA A 7 -12.46 -42.08 2.23
N SER A 8 -13.66 -42.29 2.74
CA SER A 8 -14.66 -41.22 2.87
C SER A 8 -14.21 -40.13 3.82
N ARG A 9 -13.59 -40.50 4.95
CA ARG A 9 -13.04 -39.54 5.89
C ARG A 9 -11.93 -38.71 5.27
N ASP A 10 -11.06 -39.36 4.53
CA ASP A 10 -9.93 -38.67 3.88
C ASP A 10 -10.41 -37.71 2.82
N GLN A 11 -11.43 -38.08 2.06
CA GLN A 11 -12.02 -37.21 1.06
C GLN A 11 -12.64 -35.97 1.69
N VAL A 12 -13.36 -36.11 2.79
CA VAL A 12 -13.96 -34.99 3.50
C VAL A 12 -12.89 -34.06 4.09
N ARG A 13 -11.85 -34.67 4.68
CA ARG A 13 -10.75 -33.89 5.24
C ARG A 13 -10.04 -33.08 4.17
N ASP A 14 -9.76 -33.70 3.02
CA ASP A 14 -9.10 -33.01 1.92
C ASP A 14 -9.97 -31.88 1.36
N TRP A 15 -11.27 -32.15 1.19
CA TRP A 15 -12.19 -31.14 0.73
C TRP A 15 -12.24 -29.94 1.70
N LEU A 16 -12.29 -30.23 2.99
CA LEU A 16 -12.36 -29.20 4.02
C LEU A 16 -11.09 -28.36 4.04
N ARG A 17 -9.94 -29.00 3.91
CA ARG A 17 -8.66 -28.28 3.85
C ARG A 17 -8.61 -27.34 2.64
N ASP A 18 -9.02 -27.82 1.48
CA ASP A 18 -9.04 -27.00 0.26
C ASP A 18 -10.04 -25.85 0.38
N TYR A 19 -11.20 -26.11 0.99
CA TYR A 19 -12.20 -25.07 1.23
C TYR A 19 -11.66 -23.98 2.16
N VAL A 20 -11.02 -24.38 3.23
CA VAL A 20 -10.44 -23.42 4.19
C VAL A 20 -9.36 -22.59 3.54
N ALA A 21 -8.47 -23.22 2.77
CA ALA A 21 -7.40 -22.51 2.05
C ALA A 21 -7.99 -21.51 1.04
N ALA A 22 -8.98 -21.92 0.27
CA ALA A 22 -9.63 -21.05 -0.70
C ALA A 22 -10.36 -19.88 -0.02
N SER A 23 -11.01 -20.15 1.11
CA SER A 23 -11.71 -19.12 1.88
C SER A 23 -10.74 -18.11 2.48
N TYR A 24 -9.60 -18.58 2.97
CA TYR A 24 -8.56 -17.71 3.50
C TYR A 24 -7.98 -16.82 2.41
N ALA A 25 -7.67 -17.38 1.25
CA ALA A 25 -7.15 -16.62 0.12
C ALA A 25 -8.14 -15.55 -0.35
N ARG A 26 -9.44 -15.87 -0.41
CA ARG A 26 -10.47 -14.88 -0.78
C ARG A 26 -10.56 -13.75 0.24
N ARG A 27 -10.53 -14.07 1.51
CA ARG A 27 -10.57 -13.06 2.58
C ARG A 27 -9.36 -12.14 2.49
N GLU A 28 -8.21 -12.70 2.24
CA GLU A 28 -6.99 -11.93 2.11
C GLU A 28 -7.06 -11.00 0.90
N THR A 29 -7.55 -11.49 -0.23
CA THR A 29 -7.72 -10.67 -1.43
C THR A 29 -8.70 -9.51 -1.20
N VAL A 30 -9.80 -9.75 -0.48
CA VAL A 30 -10.78 -8.70 -0.19
C VAL A 30 -10.25 -7.69 0.81
N ARG A 31 -9.53 -8.16 1.84
CA ARG A 31 -9.04 -7.29 2.93
C ARG A 31 -7.77 -6.55 2.57
N LYS A 32 -6.94 -7.13 1.72
CA LYS A 32 -5.62 -6.58 1.40
C LYS A 32 -5.58 -6.16 -0.06
N LYS A 33 -6.27 -5.08 -0.36
CA LYS A 33 -6.20 -4.48 -1.68
C LYS A 33 -4.81 -3.92 -1.89
N GLN A 34 -4.27 -4.10 -3.08
CA GLN A 34 -2.95 -3.62 -3.42
C GLN A 34 -3.01 -2.16 -3.83
N PHE A 35 -2.09 -1.38 -3.28
CA PHE A 35 -1.82 -0.01 -3.70
C PHE A 35 -0.38 0.09 -4.14
N PHE A 36 -0.07 1.10 -4.91
CA PHE A 36 1.30 1.55 -5.13
C PHE A 36 1.50 2.80 -4.32
N TRP A 37 2.51 2.78 -3.46
CA TRP A 37 2.85 3.92 -2.63
C TRP A 37 4.07 4.60 -3.21
N VAL A 38 3.94 5.89 -3.50
CA VAL A 38 5.04 6.74 -4.00
C VAL A 38 5.49 7.61 -2.83
N TYR A 39 6.77 7.59 -2.54
CA TYR A 39 7.29 8.37 -1.41
C TYR A 39 8.76 8.77 -1.63
N MET A 40 9.19 9.79 -0.91
CA MET A 40 10.60 10.15 -0.80
C MET A 40 11.18 9.47 0.42
N GLU A 41 12.39 8.91 0.28
CA GLU A 41 13.03 8.15 1.36
C GLU A 41 13.22 8.98 2.62
N PRO A 42 13.24 8.34 3.79
CA PRO A 42 13.51 9.04 5.04
C PRO A 42 14.86 9.75 5.04
N SER A 43 14.89 10.89 5.68
CA SER A 43 16.10 11.70 5.81
C SER A 43 16.11 12.34 7.20
N THR A 44 16.95 13.32 7.43
CA THR A 44 16.95 14.05 8.69
C THR A 44 15.70 14.93 8.80
N ASP A 45 15.35 15.31 10.02
CA ASP A 45 14.20 16.21 10.25
C ASP A 45 14.33 17.49 9.43
N ALA A 46 15.52 18.09 9.40
CA ALA A 46 15.74 19.33 8.68
C ALA A 46 15.58 19.16 7.17
N ILE A 47 16.15 18.10 6.60
CA ILE A 47 16.04 17.82 5.17
C ILE A 47 14.59 17.51 4.79
N ALA A 48 13.88 16.73 5.62
CA ALA A 48 12.49 16.40 5.35
C ALA A 48 11.60 17.63 5.34
N GLN A 49 11.79 18.54 6.30
CA GLN A 49 11.03 19.79 6.35
C GLN A 49 11.33 20.68 5.14
N GLN A 50 12.58 20.77 4.76
CA GLN A 50 12.99 21.54 3.59
C GLN A 50 12.39 20.97 2.31
N SER A 51 12.45 19.64 2.15
CA SER A 51 11.89 18.97 0.97
C SER A 51 10.38 19.17 0.90
N LEU A 52 9.70 19.09 2.03
CA LEU A 52 8.26 19.32 2.09
C LEU A 52 7.91 20.74 1.64
N ALA A 53 8.65 21.73 2.10
CA ALA A 53 8.45 23.12 1.72
C ALA A 53 8.70 23.32 0.22
N GLU A 54 9.77 22.75 -0.32
CA GLU A 54 10.07 22.83 -1.75
C GLU A 54 8.98 22.21 -2.61
N LEU A 55 8.47 21.04 -2.20
CA LEU A 55 7.39 20.38 -2.92
C LEU A 55 6.16 21.29 -3.01
N LYS A 56 5.81 21.92 -1.92
CA LYS A 56 4.67 22.85 -1.89
C LYS A 56 4.90 24.05 -2.79
N GLU A 57 6.09 24.61 -2.77
CA GLU A 57 6.44 25.76 -3.64
C GLU A 57 6.35 25.38 -5.11
N ARG A 58 6.64 24.13 -5.45
CA ARG A 58 6.58 23.65 -6.84
C ARG A 58 5.20 23.14 -7.23
N GLY A 59 4.19 23.37 -6.38
CA GLY A 59 2.82 23.03 -6.69
C GLY A 59 2.42 21.60 -6.34
N ILE A 60 3.28 20.85 -5.66
CA ILE A 60 2.97 19.51 -5.20
C ILE A 60 2.47 19.61 -3.77
N THR A 61 1.17 19.72 -3.60
CA THR A 61 0.55 20.02 -2.31
C THR A 61 -0.07 18.79 -1.63
N ASP A 62 -0.32 17.72 -2.38
CA ASP A 62 -0.91 16.49 -1.85
C ASP A 62 0.18 15.57 -1.28
N THR A 63 0.86 16.06 -0.26
CA THR A 63 1.98 15.38 0.38
C THR A 63 1.74 15.25 1.86
N LEU A 64 2.38 14.25 2.47
CA LEU A 64 2.30 14.03 3.92
C LEU A 64 3.65 13.60 4.45
N LEU A 65 4.16 14.34 5.43
CA LEU A 65 5.37 13.96 6.15
C LEU A 65 5.02 12.90 7.18
N ILE A 66 5.71 11.76 7.09
CA ILE A 66 5.53 10.67 8.07
C ILE A 66 6.34 11.01 9.30
N ARG A 67 5.68 11.05 10.46
CA ARG A 67 6.31 11.53 11.69
C ARG A 67 6.64 10.43 12.70
N ARG A 68 6.23 9.20 12.44
CA ARG A 68 6.41 8.07 13.36
C ARG A 68 6.74 6.79 12.62
N GLY A 69 7.35 5.85 13.35
CA GLY A 69 7.61 4.51 12.86
C GLY A 69 8.88 4.41 12.03
N GLU A 70 9.03 3.29 11.36
CA GLU A 70 10.21 3.00 10.56
C GLU A 70 10.39 3.96 9.39
N MET A 71 9.29 4.51 8.91
CA MET A 71 9.29 5.43 7.78
C MET A 71 9.29 6.89 8.21
N LYS A 72 9.65 7.17 9.47
CA LYS A 72 9.73 8.55 9.94
C LYS A 72 10.64 9.38 9.04
N ASN A 73 10.18 10.59 8.71
CA ASN A 73 10.84 11.54 7.83
C ASN A 73 10.78 11.19 6.34
N SER A 74 10.06 10.14 5.97
CA SER A 74 9.69 9.98 4.57
C SER A 74 8.54 10.92 4.25
N ILE A 75 8.40 11.27 2.97
CA ILE A 75 7.31 12.12 2.51
C ILE A 75 6.46 11.30 1.55
N SER A 76 5.21 11.07 1.94
CA SER A 76 4.26 10.38 1.08
C SER A 76 3.85 11.30 -0.07
N LEU A 77 3.95 10.78 -1.29
CA LEU A 77 3.63 11.51 -2.52
C LEU A 77 2.43 10.89 -3.25
N GLY A 78 1.77 9.94 -2.62
CA GLY A 78 0.54 9.39 -3.12
C GLY A 78 0.41 7.90 -2.99
N PHE A 79 -0.85 7.45 -2.94
CA PHE A 79 -1.23 6.05 -2.96
C PHE A 79 -2.09 5.86 -4.20
N PHE A 80 -1.71 4.93 -5.07
CA PHE A 80 -2.37 4.75 -6.35
C PHE A 80 -2.76 3.31 -6.57
N ARG A 81 -3.91 3.08 -7.18
CA ARG A 81 -4.39 1.73 -7.47
C ARG A 81 -3.96 1.22 -8.84
N SER A 82 -3.55 2.10 -9.73
CA SER A 82 -3.18 1.72 -11.09
C SER A 82 -1.77 2.14 -11.43
N GLN A 83 -1.13 1.38 -12.31
CA GLN A 83 0.20 1.70 -12.80
C GLN A 83 0.20 3.01 -13.60
N ASP A 84 -0.87 3.28 -14.33
CA ASP A 84 -0.98 4.52 -15.12
C ASP A 84 -0.93 5.76 -14.22
N SER A 85 -1.63 5.73 -13.09
CA SER A 85 -1.61 6.83 -12.13
C SER A 85 -0.22 7.01 -11.51
N VAL A 86 0.45 5.91 -11.19
CA VAL A 86 1.82 5.94 -10.69
C VAL A 86 2.75 6.57 -11.72
N ASN A 87 2.64 6.14 -12.98
CA ASN A 87 3.51 6.64 -14.05
C ASN A 87 3.34 8.15 -14.26
N ARG A 88 2.12 8.64 -14.17
CA ARG A 88 1.86 10.08 -14.30
C ARG A 88 2.49 10.86 -13.14
N ARG A 89 2.35 10.34 -11.92
CA ARG A 89 2.96 10.98 -10.75
C ARG A 89 4.47 10.97 -10.84
N LEU A 90 5.05 9.85 -11.25
CA LEU A 90 6.51 9.76 -11.43
C LEU A 90 7.01 10.73 -12.50
N ALA A 91 6.31 10.85 -13.61
CA ALA A 91 6.69 11.77 -14.66
C ALA A 91 6.70 13.22 -14.15
N GLU A 92 5.65 13.61 -13.41
CA GLU A 92 5.55 14.92 -12.81
C GLU A 92 6.73 15.20 -11.85
N LEU A 93 7.03 14.26 -10.97
CA LEU A 93 8.08 14.40 -9.98
C LEU A 93 9.46 14.39 -10.61
N ASN A 94 9.69 13.49 -11.58
CA ASN A 94 10.96 13.41 -12.29
C ASN A 94 11.26 14.70 -13.08
N GLU A 95 10.23 15.27 -13.69
CA GLU A 95 10.35 16.53 -14.40
C GLU A 95 10.82 17.66 -13.49
N LYS A 96 10.40 17.62 -12.22
CA LYS A 96 10.78 18.61 -11.22
C LYS A 96 12.08 18.26 -10.49
N GLY A 97 12.75 17.19 -10.88
CA GLY A 97 14.05 16.81 -10.33
C GLY A 97 14.01 15.87 -9.15
N TYR A 98 12.85 15.32 -8.81
CA TYR A 98 12.71 14.36 -7.72
C TYR A 98 12.81 12.92 -8.21
N LYS A 99 13.33 12.05 -7.37
CA LYS A 99 13.45 10.62 -7.66
C LYS A 99 12.79 9.82 -6.52
N PRO A 100 11.46 9.72 -6.52
CA PRO A 100 10.76 8.99 -5.48
C PRO A 100 10.91 7.49 -5.64
N VAL A 101 10.58 6.79 -4.57
CA VAL A 101 10.52 5.33 -4.53
C VAL A 101 9.06 4.91 -4.71
N VAL A 102 8.84 3.83 -5.43
CA VAL A 102 7.51 3.23 -5.59
C VAL A 102 7.55 1.82 -5.04
N VAL A 103 6.65 1.50 -4.14
CA VAL A 103 6.54 0.16 -3.58
C VAL A 103 5.10 -0.30 -3.59
N PRO A 104 4.85 -1.59 -3.85
CA PRO A 104 3.52 -2.14 -3.66
C PRO A 104 3.23 -2.27 -2.17
N ARG A 105 2.01 -1.98 -1.78
CA ARG A 105 1.55 -2.16 -0.41
C ARG A 105 0.16 -2.76 -0.44
N PHE A 106 -0.14 -3.57 0.55
CA PHE A 106 -1.48 -4.07 0.74
C PHE A 106 -2.22 -3.16 1.70
N GLU A 107 -3.53 -3.05 1.52
CA GLU A 107 -4.35 -2.24 2.39
C GLU A 107 -4.31 -2.79 3.82
N THR A 108 -3.88 -1.93 4.74
CA THR A 108 -3.94 -2.17 6.18
C THR A 108 -4.70 -1.00 6.79
N SER A 109 -5.11 -1.13 8.03
CA SER A 109 -5.80 -0.03 8.72
C SER A 109 -4.97 1.25 8.72
N GLU A 110 -3.67 1.13 8.92
CA GLU A 110 -2.76 2.27 8.94
C GLU A 110 -2.64 2.94 7.58
N LEU A 111 -2.42 2.15 6.52
CA LEU A 111 -2.31 2.69 5.17
C LEU A 111 -3.62 3.30 4.70
N HIS A 112 -4.74 2.68 5.05
CA HIS A 112 -6.05 3.22 4.72
C HIS A 112 -6.25 4.60 5.34
N TRP A 113 -5.89 4.76 6.61
CA TRP A 113 -5.98 6.04 7.30
C TRP A 113 -5.14 7.12 6.61
N LEU A 114 -3.91 6.78 6.22
CA LEU A 114 -3.03 7.71 5.50
C LEU A 114 -3.62 8.12 4.15
N ALA A 115 -4.16 7.17 3.41
CA ALA A 115 -4.75 7.43 2.10
C ALA A 115 -5.96 8.36 2.22
N VAL A 116 -6.82 8.13 3.21
CA VAL A 116 -7.99 8.99 3.47
C VAL A 116 -7.53 10.41 3.83
N ARG A 117 -6.51 10.51 4.66
CA ARG A 117 -5.99 11.81 5.10
C ARG A 117 -5.43 12.62 3.92
N LEU A 118 -4.87 11.94 2.93
CA LEU A 118 -4.37 12.60 1.72
C LEU A 118 -5.45 12.82 0.66
N GLY A 119 -6.68 12.33 0.90
CA GLY A 119 -7.77 12.45 -0.06
C GLY A 119 -7.59 11.57 -1.30
N GLN A 120 -6.80 10.50 -1.20
CA GLN A 120 -6.46 9.64 -2.33
C GLN A 120 -7.10 8.26 -2.25
N ASP A 121 -7.87 7.99 -1.23
CA ASP A 121 -8.58 6.73 -1.08
C ASP A 121 -9.88 6.77 -1.87
N THR A 122 -9.94 6.02 -2.93
CA THR A 122 -11.11 5.96 -3.80
C THR A 122 -11.55 4.53 -4.05
#